data_bf85c2105fa94edd6b8041de961af163
#
_entry.id   bf85c2105fa94edd6b8041de961af163
#
_cell.length_a   1.000
_cell.length_b   1.000
_cell.length_c   1.000
_cell.angle_alpha   90.00
_cell.angle_beta   90.00
_cell.angle_gamma   90.00
#
_symmetry.space_group_name_H-M   'P 1'
#
loop_
_entity.id
_entity.type
_entity.pdbx_description
1 polymer ?
#
loop_
_entity_poly.entity_id
_entity_poly.type
_entity_poly.pdbx_seq_one_letter_code
_entity_poly.pdbx_strand_id
1 'polypeptide(L)'
;MKSFRKELWFNVGKRMEFIDITDQVEDCLAESGIGEGICLVNAMHITASVFINDNESGLHEDYARWLEDLAPHAPIDRYLHNRTGEDNGDAHLKRQVMGREVVVAVSRGKLDFGPWERIFYGEFDGRRKKRVLVKIIGE
;
A
#
# COMPACT_ATOMS: atom_id res chain seq x y z
N MET A 1 8.00 -10.95 -24.51
CA MET A 1 7.40 -10.45 -23.24
C MET A 1 8.19 -10.97 -22.05
N LYS A 2 8.52 -10.08 -21.11
CA LYS A 2 9.20 -10.42 -19.87
C LYS A 2 8.22 -10.35 -18.71
N SER A 3 8.51 -11.07 -17.65
CA SER A 3 7.71 -11.07 -16.42
C SER A 3 8.68 -11.09 -15.22
N PHE A 4 8.42 -10.21 -14.28
CA PHE A 4 9.21 -10.07 -13.06
C PHE A 4 8.27 -10.10 -11.85
N ARG A 5 8.70 -10.73 -10.76
CA ARG A 5 7.92 -10.81 -9.53
C ARG A 5 8.84 -10.70 -8.32
N LYS A 6 8.49 -9.84 -7.39
CA LYS A 6 9.22 -9.71 -6.12
C LYS A 6 8.25 -9.39 -4.99
N GLU A 7 8.57 -9.86 -3.79
CA GLU A 7 7.84 -9.53 -2.58
C GLU A 7 8.67 -8.57 -1.72
N LEU A 8 8.03 -7.51 -1.26
CA LEU A 8 8.58 -6.60 -0.27
C LEU A 8 7.88 -6.88 1.06
N TRP A 9 8.67 -7.02 2.13
CA TRP A 9 8.12 -7.38 3.44
C TRP A 9 8.18 -6.21 4.40
N PHE A 10 7.11 -6.01 5.17
CA PHE A 10 6.98 -4.94 6.14
C PHE A 10 6.55 -5.49 7.50
N ASN A 11 7.19 -5.01 8.55
CA ASN A 11 6.87 -5.34 9.92
C ASN A 11 6.75 -4.04 10.70
N VAL A 12 5.56 -3.44 10.68
CA VAL A 12 5.29 -2.12 11.25
C VAL A 12 4.74 -2.28 12.67
N GLY A 13 5.39 -1.63 13.63
CA GLY A 13 4.98 -1.69 15.04
C GLY A 13 3.84 -0.75 15.39
N LYS A 14 3.55 0.24 14.55
CA LYS A 14 2.46 1.19 14.77
C LYS A 14 1.17 0.66 14.15
N ARG A 15 0.05 0.94 14.82
CA ARG A 15 -1.27 0.56 14.30
C ARG A 15 -1.55 1.19 12.94
N MET A 16 -1.14 2.45 12.75
CA MET A 16 -1.31 3.14 11.46
C MET A 16 0.00 3.82 11.07
N GLU A 17 0.45 3.57 9.84
CA GLU A 17 1.62 4.22 9.27
C GLU A 17 1.53 4.22 7.74
N PHE A 18 2.08 5.26 7.11
CA PHE A 18 2.18 5.37 5.65
C PHE A 18 3.66 5.43 5.28
N ILE A 19 4.12 4.45 4.51
CA ILE A 19 5.53 4.32 4.14
C ILE A 19 5.67 4.54 2.64
N ASP A 20 6.49 5.50 2.23
CA ASP A 20 6.84 5.71 0.82
C ASP A 20 7.74 4.57 0.35
N ILE A 21 7.24 3.75 -0.57
CA ILE A 21 7.95 2.59 -1.10
C ILE A 21 8.39 2.78 -2.56
N THR A 22 8.30 3.99 -3.07
CA THR A 22 8.59 4.30 -4.48
C THR A 22 9.99 3.83 -4.88
N ASP A 23 11.01 4.13 -4.06
CA ASP A 23 12.39 3.76 -4.36
C ASP A 23 12.57 2.24 -4.44
N GLN A 24 11.91 1.48 -3.57
CA GLN A 24 11.95 0.02 -3.59
C GLN A 24 11.30 -0.53 -4.87
N VAL A 25 10.21 0.08 -5.33
CA VAL A 25 9.54 -0.31 -6.57
C VAL A 25 10.40 0.04 -7.77
N GLU A 26 11.06 1.21 -7.77
CA GLU A 26 12.00 1.59 -8.81
C GLU A 26 13.17 0.62 -8.89
N ASP A 27 13.68 0.14 -7.75
CA ASP A 27 14.71 -0.90 -7.72
C ASP A 27 14.23 -2.20 -8.36
N CYS A 28 12.99 -2.60 -8.10
CA CYS A 28 12.38 -3.75 -8.75
C CYS A 28 12.33 -3.57 -10.27
N LEU A 29 11.94 -2.39 -10.74
CA LEU A 29 11.89 -2.11 -12.16
C LEU A 29 13.27 -2.20 -12.80
N ALA A 30 14.28 -1.61 -12.17
CA ALA A 30 15.67 -1.71 -12.65
C ALA A 30 16.12 -3.16 -12.73
N GLU A 31 15.84 -3.96 -11.70
CA GLU A 31 16.20 -5.38 -11.67
C GLU A 31 15.48 -6.16 -12.77
N SER A 32 14.25 -5.80 -13.10
CA SER A 32 13.45 -6.49 -14.13
C SER A 32 14.01 -6.34 -15.55
N GLY A 33 14.72 -5.25 -15.82
CA GLY A 33 15.20 -4.93 -17.16
C GLY A 33 14.09 -4.55 -18.15
N ILE A 34 12.86 -4.32 -17.67
CA ILE A 34 11.72 -3.98 -18.54
C ILE A 34 11.72 -2.48 -18.80
N GLY A 35 11.64 -2.10 -20.07
CA GLY A 35 11.61 -0.70 -20.49
C GLY A 35 10.24 -0.17 -20.84
N GLU A 36 9.34 -1.04 -21.29
CA GLU A 36 7.96 -0.70 -21.65
C GLU A 36 7.01 -1.75 -21.11
N GLY A 37 5.99 -1.35 -20.36
CA GLY A 37 5.03 -2.29 -19.80
C GLY A 37 4.19 -1.69 -18.70
N ILE A 38 3.77 -2.55 -17.76
CA ILE A 38 3.00 -2.13 -16.59
C ILE A 38 3.59 -2.76 -15.34
N CYS A 39 3.51 -2.00 -14.24
CA CYS A 39 3.97 -2.41 -12.93
C CYS A 39 2.78 -2.43 -11.97
N LEU A 40 2.45 -3.62 -11.46
CA LEU A 40 1.45 -3.81 -10.41
C LEU A 40 2.15 -3.80 -9.07
N VAL A 41 1.64 -3.02 -8.12
CA VAL A 41 2.11 -3.01 -6.73
C VAL A 41 0.91 -3.27 -5.83
N ASN A 42 0.94 -4.36 -5.09
CA ASN A 42 -0.25 -4.96 -4.52
C ASN A 42 -0.04 -5.35 -3.05
N ALA A 43 -0.85 -4.80 -2.14
CA ALA A 43 -0.86 -5.23 -0.75
C ALA A 43 -1.51 -6.62 -0.63
N MET A 44 -0.76 -7.56 -0.08
CA MET A 44 -1.17 -8.97 0.03
C MET A 44 -1.74 -9.29 1.40
N HIS A 45 -2.21 -8.29 2.13
CA HIS A 45 -2.85 -8.47 3.43
C HIS A 45 -4.11 -7.62 3.52
N ILE A 46 -5.16 -8.19 4.11
CA ILE A 46 -6.49 -7.58 4.13
C ILE A 46 -6.64 -6.40 5.10
N THR A 47 -5.58 -6.07 5.85
CA THR A 47 -5.53 -4.90 6.73
C THR A 47 -4.44 -3.90 6.34
N ALA A 48 -3.92 -4.03 5.12
CA ALA A 48 -2.92 -3.13 4.55
C ALA A 48 -3.36 -2.65 3.17
N SER A 49 -2.71 -1.62 2.67
CA SER A 49 -3.06 -0.97 1.41
C SER A 49 -1.81 -0.56 0.64
N VAL A 50 -1.97 -0.43 -0.68
CA VAL A 50 -1.02 0.31 -1.52
C VAL A 50 -1.80 1.38 -2.25
N PHE A 51 -1.30 2.62 -2.21
CA PHE A 51 -1.95 3.75 -2.85
C PHE A 51 -0.91 4.75 -3.37
N ILE A 52 -1.32 5.66 -4.22
CA ILE A 52 -0.45 6.69 -4.81
C ILE A 52 -0.99 8.06 -4.44
N ASN A 53 -0.14 8.90 -3.89
CA ASN A 53 -0.39 10.32 -3.66
C ASN A 53 0.92 11.02 -3.32
N ASP A 54 0.83 12.29 -2.91
CA ASP A 54 1.97 13.10 -2.55
C ASP A 54 2.58 12.68 -1.21
N ASN A 55 3.90 12.76 -1.11
CA ASN A 55 4.62 12.52 0.13
C ASN A 55 4.80 13.85 0.88
N GLU A 56 3.74 14.26 1.60
CA GLU A 56 3.73 15.50 2.36
C GLU A 56 3.13 15.24 3.74
N SER A 57 3.81 15.66 4.80
CA SER A 57 3.47 15.27 6.17
C SER A 57 2.09 15.73 6.63
N GLY A 58 1.66 16.93 6.23
CA GLY A 58 0.33 17.43 6.55
C GLY A 58 -0.77 16.60 5.91
N LEU A 59 -0.56 16.18 4.66
CA LEU A 59 -1.50 15.28 3.98
C LEU A 59 -1.59 13.93 4.67
N HIS A 60 -0.48 13.39 5.14
CA HIS A 60 -0.48 12.12 5.89
C HIS A 60 -1.23 12.24 7.21
N GLU A 61 -1.11 13.36 7.92
CA GLU A 61 -1.90 13.64 9.11
C GLU A 61 -3.40 13.74 8.77
N ASP A 62 -3.73 14.38 7.65
CA ASP A 62 -5.10 14.46 7.16
C ASP A 62 -5.67 13.08 6.85
N TYR A 63 -4.90 12.19 6.20
CA TYR A 63 -5.32 10.81 5.97
C TYR A 63 -5.62 10.08 7.28
N ALA A 64 -4.72 10.19 8.25
CA ALA A 64 -4.88 9.50 9.53
C ALA A 64 -6.16 9.95 10.23
N ARG A 65 -6.42 11.25 10.25
CA ARG A 65 -7.62 11.81 10.85
C ARG A 65 -8.88 11.40 10.10
N TRP A 66 -8.85 11.51 8.77
CA TRP A 66 -9.97 11.15 7.91
C TRP A 66 -10.35 9.67 8.06
N LEU A 67 -9.37 8.80 8.08
CA LEU A 67 -9.59 7.36 8.24
C LEU A 67 -10.14 7.02 9.64
N GLU A 68 -9.64 7.66 10.68
CA GLU A 68 -10.18 7.47 12.04
C GLU A 68 -11.62 8.01 12.16
N ASP A 69 -11.96 9.09 11.45
CA ASP A 69 -13.34 9.60 11.43
C ASP A 69 -14.27 8.64 10.69
N LEU A 70 -13.82 8.05 9.57
CA LEU A 70 -14.62 7.10 8.79
C LEU A 70 -14.80 5.77 9.51
N ALA A 71 -13.73 5.25 10.10
CA ALA A 71 -13.70 3.94 10.74
C ALA A 71 -12.88 4.01 12.03
N PRO A 72 -13.44 4.59 13.12
CA PRO A 72 -12.72 4.70 14.38
C PRO A 72 -12.31 3.34 14.92
N HIS A 73 -11.09 3.26 15.45
CA HIS A 73 -10.63 2.03 16.08
C HIS A 73 -11.45 1.70 17.34
N ALA A 74 -11.76 2.69 18.14
CA ALA A 74 -12.51 2.51 19.39
C ALA A 74 -13.92 3.12 19.28
N PRO A 75 -14.92 2.55 19.96
CA PRO A 75 -14.87 1.32 20.74
C PRO A 75 -14.77 0.08 19.85
N ILE A 76 -14.01 -0.91 20.32
CA ILE A 76 -13.72 -2.12 19.53
C ILE A 76 -14.99 -2.92 19.22
N ASP A 77 -15.92 -2.97 20.15
CA ASP A 77 -17.16 -3.74 20.03
C ASP A 77 -18.19 -3.14 19.05
N ARG A 78 -17.90 -1.98 18.47
CA ARG A 78 -18.78 -1.40 17.44
C ARG A 78 -18.77 -2.22 16.14
N TYR A 79 -17.72 -3.02 15.90
CA TYR A 79 -17.60 -3.79 14.68
C TYR A 79 -18.02 -5.26 14.88
N LEU A 80 -18.92 -5.72 14.02
CA LEU A 80 -19.37 -7.11 14.07
C LEU A 80 -18.20 -8.10 13.85
N HIS A 81 -17.23 -7.70 13.03
CA HIS A 81 -16.02 -8.50 12.79
C HIS A 81 -15.27 -8.81 14.09
N ASN A 82 -15.26 -7.87 15.03
CA ASN A 82 -14.51 -8.01 16.28
C ASN A 82 -15.14 -9.03 17.25
N ARG A 83 -16.36 -9.53 16.96
CA ARG A 83 -16.98 -10.62 17.74
C ARG A 83 -16.15 -11.90 17.71
N THR A 84 -15.27 -12.06 16.75
CA THR A 84 -14.40 -13.25 16.60
C THR A 84 -13.21 -13.24 17.56
N GLY A 85 -13.09 -12.21 18.40
CA GLY A 85 -11.93 -12.00 19.27
C GLY A 85 -10.87 -11.10 18.65
N GLU A 86 -11.10 -10.58 17.44
CA GLU A 86 -10.22 -9.62 16.78
C GLU A 86 -10.47 -8.19 17.27
N ASP A 87 -9.55 -7.29 16.95
CA ASP A 87 -9.68 -5.86 17.28
C ASP A 87 -9.43 -4.97 16.06
N ASN A 88 -9.51 -5.52 14.85
CA ASN A 88 -9.05 -4.88 13.62
C ASN A 88 -10.15 -4.66 12.58
N GLY A 89 -11.41 -4.61 12.99
CA GLY A 89 -12.51 -4.33 12.07
C GLY A 89 -12.32 -3.01 11.34
N ASP A 90 -11.84 -2.00 12.02
CA ASP A 90 -11.52 -0.70 11.42
C ASP A 90 -10.42 -0.80 10.36
N ALA A 91 -9.43 -1.64 10.59
CA ALA A 91 -8.32 -1.81 9.64
C ALA A 91 -8.79 -2.40 8.31
N HIS A 92 -9.73 -3.34 8.34
CA HIS A 92 -10.34 -3.89 7.13
C HIS A 92 -11.09 -2.81 6.34
N LEU A 93 -11.81 -1.92 7.03
CA LEU A 93 -12.55 -0.84 6.38
C LEU A 93 -11.61 0.22 5.82
N LYS A 94 -10.56 0.57 6.54
CA LYS A 94 -9.52 1.50 6.06
C LYS A 94 -8.85 0.97 4.80
N ARG A 95 -8.47 -0.33 4.80
CA ARG A 95 -7.95 -1.00 3.61
C ARG A 95 -8.93 -0.94 2.45
N GLN A 96 -10.21 -1.16 2.71
CA GLN A 96 -11.23 -1.13 1.66
C GLN A 96 -11.35 0.24 1.01
N VAL A 97 -11.22 1.31 1.80
CA VAL A 97 -11.28 2.69 1.29
C VAL A 97 -10.00 3.06 0.54
N MET A 98 -8.85 2.72 1.08
CA MET A 98 -7.56 3.11 0.51
C MET A 98 -7.13 2.25 -0.69
N GLY A 99 -7.65 1.03 -0.78
CA GLY A 99 -7.41 0.16 -1.92
C GLY A 99 -6.35 -0.90 -1.71
N ARG A 100 -6.40 -1.89 -2.58
CA ARG A 100 -5.52 -3.07 -2.54
C ARG A 100 -4.25 -2.87 -3.33
N GLU A 101 -4.32 -2.25 -4.51
CA GLU A 101 -3.21 -2.19 -5.45
C GLU A 101 -3.23 -0.91 -6.28
N VAL A 102 -2.08 -0.65 -6.89
CA VAL A 102 -1.95 0.36 -7.92
C VAL A 102 -1.28 -0.26 -9.14
N VAL A 103 -1.55 0.30 -10.31
CA VAL A 103 -0.87 -0.04 -11.56
C VAL A 103 -0.25 1.23 -12.11
N VAL A 104 1.05 1.16 -12.41
CA VAL A 104 1.82 2.27 -12.96
C VAL A 104 2.35 1.86 -14.32
N ALA A 105 2.20 2.71 -15.32
CA ALA A 105 2.83 2.49 -16.62
C ALA A 105 4.34 2.53 -16.48
N VAL A 106 5.02 1.71 -17.26
CA VAL A 106 6.48 1.73 -17.41
C VAL A 106 6.79 2.26 -18.80
N SER A 107 7.50 3.38 -18.86
CA SER A 107 7.84 4.05 -20.12
C SER A 107 9.32 4.38 -20.12
N ARG A 108 10.04 3.91 -21.11
CA ARG A 108 11.47 4.15 -21.28
C ARG A 108 12.30 3.82 -20.03
N GLY A 109 11.97 2.69 -19.40
CA GLY A 109 12.68 2.18 -18.23
C GLY A 109 12.37 2.89 -16.92
N LYS A 110 11.31 3.69 -16.87
CA LYS A 110 10.92 4.46 -15.69
C LYS A 110 9.46 4.25 -15.36
N LEU A 111 9.12 4.35 -14.08
CA LEU A 111 7.73 4.46 -13.65
C LEU A 111 7.19 5.81 -14.15
N ASP A 112 6.10 5.75 -14.89
CA ASP A 112 5.53 6.93 -15.57
C ASP A 112 4.52 7.59 -14.64
N PHE A 113 5.02 8.53 -13.82
CA PHE A 113 4.23 9.23 -12.83
C PHE A 113 3.80 10.61 -13.30
N GLY A 114 2.64 11.05 -12.83
CA GLY A 114 2.30 12.45 -12.79
C GLY A 114 3.12 13.18 -11.70
N PRO A 115 3.08 14.53 -11.69
CA PRO A 115 3.79 15.30 -10.67
C PRO A 115 3.38 14.90 -9.26
N TRP A 116 4.37 14.78 -8.36
CA TRP A 116 4.17 14.50 -6.94
C TRP A 116 3.62 13.10 -6.61
N GLU A 117 3.40 12.24 -7.59
CA GLU A 117 2.95 10.89 -7.33
C GLU A 117 4.06 10.05 -6.70
N ARG A 118 3.77 9.45 -5.54
CA ARG A 118 4.63 8.49 -4.85
C ARG A 118 3.79 7.28 -4.47
N ILE A 119 4.40 6.12 -4.42
CA ILE A 119 3.73 4.88 -4.04
C ILE A 119 3.89 4.67 -2.54
N PHE A 120 2.79 4.39 -1.84
CA PHE A 120 2.78 4.18 -0.40
C PHE A 120 2.27 2.80 -0.04
N TYR A 121 2.87 2.24 1.02
CA TYR A 121 2.31 1.14 1.78
C TYR A 121 1.58 1.72 3.00
N GLY A 122 0.32 1.36 3.18
CA GLY A 122 -0.48 1.75 4.33
C GLY A 122 -0.68 0.59 5.29
N GLU A 123 -0.29 0.79 6.55
CA GLU A 123 -0.49 -0.15 7.64
C GLU A 123 -1.67 0.29 8.49
N PHE A 124 -2.61 -0.62 8.81
CA PHE A 124 -3.81 -0.24 9.56
C PHE A 124 -4.07 -1.03 10.83
N ASP A 125 -3.34 -2.12 11.12
CA ASP A 125 -3.48 -2.81 12.40
C ASP A 125 -2.17 -2.98 13.18
N GLY A 126 -1.03 -2.75 12.55
CA GLY A 126 0.28 -2.75 13.20
C GLY A 126 0.72 -4.10 13.73
N ARG A 127 0.10 -5.16 13.30
CA ARG A 127 0.41 -6.53 13.71
C ARG A 127 0.75 -7.37 12.51
N ARG A 128 1.53 -8.39 12.70
CA ARG A 128 1.90 -9.36 11.66
C ARG A 128 2.86 -8.76 10.64
N LYS A 129 3.73 -9.60 10.17
CA LYS A 129 4.58 -9.31 9.03
C LYS A 129 3.74 -9.42 7.77
N LYS A 130 3.76 -8.40 6.93
CA LYS A 130 2.93 -8.29 5.73
C LYS A 130 3.78 -8.07 4.49
N ARG A 131 3.28 -8.51 3.35
CA ARG A 131 4.02 -8.39 2.09
C ARG A 131 3.27 -7.54 1.07
N VAL A 132 4.07 -6.91 0.21
CA VAL A 132 3.61 -6.22 -0.98
C VAL A 132 4.20 -6.96 -2.17
N LEU A 133 3.34 -7.35 -3.10
CA LEU A 133 3.76 -7.99 -4.35
C LEU A 133 4.04 -6.92 -5.39
N VAL A 134 5.21 -6.98 -6.01
CA VAL A 134 5.53 -6.19 -7.19
C VAL A 134 5.58 -7.14 -8.38
N LYS A 135 4.73 -6.89 -9.38
CA LYS A 135 4.67 -7.67 -10.61
C LYS A 135 4.81 -6.74 -11.80
N ILE A 136 5.80 -7.00 -12.65
CA ILE A 136 6.07 -6.16 -13.83
C ILE A 136 6.03 -7.04 -15.06
N ILE A 137 5.28 -6.63 -16.07
CA ILE A 137 5.23 -7.32 -17.37
C ILE A 137 5.46 -6.32 -18.49
N GLY A 138 6.16 -6.76 -19.52
CA GLY A 138 6.44 -5.91 -20.69
C GLY A 138 7.65 -6.39 -21.49
N GLU A 139 8.24 -5.45 -22.19
CA GLU A 139 9.42 -5.71 -23.04
C GLU A 139 10.69 -5.04 -22.50
#